data_7c8d216d8f13bc921e8552e0134de344
#
_entry.id   7c8d216d8f13bc921e8552e0134de344
#
_cell.length_a   1.000
_cell.length_b   1.000
_cell.length_c   1.000
_cell.angle_alpha   90.00
_cell.angle_beta   90.00
_cell.angle_gamma   90.00
#
_symmetry.space_group_name_H-M   'P 1'
#
loop_
_entity.id
_entity.type
_entity.pdbx_description
1 polymer ?
#
loop_
_entity_poly.entity_id
_entity_poly.type
_entity_poly.pdbx_seq_one_letter_code
_entity_poly.pdbx_strand_id
1 'polypeptide(L)'
;MLRAEKVLIPIISFFILAAGGSFAQTQDSYEYQSEFTWGINKNTSGGLIGGIVFKKARKLNDRWLETFGLELMNVKHPQEVRRNSSATGNFFIYGKSDYLYAIRLQYGRDLILFKKAPQQGAEIKAIFALGPSIGVVAPYYVEYYPDQSGRVTLRSPWDPSIDIGQIGGTGRVFEGLGESKIVPGLNIKAALNFELGTIKSQVTGFEAGFLVDMYSKKIEMMPTTKNYSVFPTLFLTLFYGNRK
;
A
#
# COMPACT_ATOMS: atom_id res chain seq x y z
N MET A 1 -11.51 -13.18 -27.49
CA MET A 1 -10.67 -13.69 -26.38
C MET A 1 -9.23 -13.74 -26.85
N LEU A 2 -8.44 -12.72 -26.62
CA LEU A 2 -7.00 -12.69 -26.91
C LEU A 2 -6.30 -13.56 -25.87
N ARG A 3 -5.61 -14.59 -26.29
CA ARG A 3 -4.92 -15.54 -25.42
C ARG A 3 -3.85 -14.79 -24.63
N ALA A 4 -3.95 -14.79 -23.31
CA ALA A 4 -3.01 -14.17 -22.37
C ALA A 4 -1.56 -14.64 -22.58
N GLU A 5 -1.36 -15.84 -23.09
CA GLU A 5 -0.05 -16.41 -23.43
C GLU A 5 0.75 -15.58 -24.46
N LYS A 6 0.09 -14.91 -25.41
CA LYS A 6 0.79 -14.14 -26.46
C LYS A 6 1.34 -12.78 -25.94
N VAL A 7 0.90 -12.34 -24.77
CA VAL A 7 1.38 -11.09 -24.16
C VAL A 7 2.41 -11.36 -23.07
N LEU A 8 2.31 -12.50 -22.39
CA LEU A 8 3.23 -12.85 -21.30
C LEU A 8 4.65 -13.17 -21.79
N ILE A 9 4.76 -13.86 -22.94
CA ILE A 9 6.05 -14.28 -23.52
C ILE A 9 6.93 -13.08 -23.89
N PRO A 10 6.45 -12.03 -24.59
CA PRO A 10 7.27 -10.87 -24.91
C PRO A 10 7.68 -10.04 -23.68
N ILE A 11 6.84 -10.01 -22.62
CA ILE A 11 7.18 -9.30 -21.38
C ILE A 11 8.31 -10.04 -20.65
N ILE A 12 8.24 -11.36 -20.56
CA ILE A 12 9.30 -12.19 -19.94
C ILE A 12 10.59 -12.12 -20.77
N SER A 13 10.49 -12.16 -22.11
CA SER A 13 11.64 -12.01 -22.99
C SER A 13 12.31 -10.65 -22.90
N PHE A 14 11.53 -9.57 -22.72
CA PHE A 14 12.07 -8.23 -22.50
C PHE A 14 12.85 -8.12 -21.18
N PHE A 15 12.39 -8.75 -20.12
CA PHE A 15 13.10 -8.80 -18.84
C PHE A 15 14.39 -9.63 -18.90
N ILE A 16 14.43 -10.70 -19.69
CA ILE A 16 15.63 -11.54 -19.85
C ILE A 16 16.68 -10.85 -20.72
N LEU A 17 16.29 -10.12 -21.79
CA LEU A 17 17.22 -9.35 -22.62
C LEU A 17 17.82 -8.14 -21.88
N ALA A 18 17.07 -7.51 -20.96
CA ALA A 18 17.58 -6.41 -20.16
C ALA A 18 18.64 -6.84 -19.12
N ALA A 19 18.76 -8.13 -18.82
CA ALA A 19 19.76 -8.68 -17.91
C ALA A 19 21.13 -8.93 -18.57
N GLY A 20 21.24 -8.79 -19.90
CA GLY A 20 22.46 -9.03 -20.68
C GLY A 20 23.25 -7.74 -20.91
N GLY A 21 24.22 -7.47 -20.04
CA GLY A 21 25.45 -6.78 -20.39
C GLY A 21 25.44 -5.26 -20.49
N SER A 22 25.88 -4.60 -19.44
CA SER A 22 26.60 -3.33 -19.53
C SER A 22 27.77 -3.35 -18.55
N PHE A 23 28.89 -3.88 -18.96
CA PHE A 23 30.17 -3.70 -18.28
C PHE A 23 30.83 -2.41 -18.72
N ALA A 24 30.39 -1.29 -18.22
CA ALA A 24 31.11 -0.02 -18.35
C ALA A 24 30.77 0.84 -17.14
N GLN A 25 31.45 0.57 -16.03
CA GLN A 25 31.31 1.45 -14.86
C GLN A 25 32.68 1.73 -14.26
N THR A 26 33.07 2.95 -14.47
CA THR A 26 34.17 3.61 -13.78
C THR A 26 33.86 3.77 -12.28
N GLN A 27 34.84 3.56 -11.52
CA GLN A 27 35.05 3.31 -10.12
C GLN A 27 34.90 4.58 -9.24
N ASP A 28 33.78 5.28 -9.27
CA ASP A 28 33.55 6.42 -8.35
C ASP A 28 32.11 6.50 -7.83
N SER A 29 31.55 5.35 -7.53
CA SER A 29 30.27 5.28 -6.83
C SER A 29 30.48 5.51 -5.33
N TYR A 30 29.77 6.49 -4.77
CA TYR A 30 29.71 6.70 -3.32
C TYR A 30 29.30 5.38 -2.63
N GLU A 31 30.25 4.79 -1.87
CA GLU A 31 29.97 3.59 -1.12
C GLU A 31 29.22 3.95 0.17
N TYR A 32 27.95 3.56 0.25
CA TYR A 32 27.16 3.63 1.47
C TYR A 32 26.97 2.20 2.05
N GLN A 33 26.86 2.11 3.36
CA GLN A 33 26.64 0.84 4.04
C GLN A 33 25.16 0.60 4.37
N SER A 34 24.42 1.67 4.61
CA SER A 34 23.00 1.58 4.95
C SER A 34 22.22 2.80 4.45
N GLU A 35 20.96 2.59 4.17
CA GLU A 35 20.00 3.67 3.88
C GLU A 35 18.74 3.49 4.72
N PHE A 36 18.15 4.61 5.11
CA PHE A 36 16.84 4.67 5.72
C PHE A 36 15.95 5.58 4.90
N THR A 37 14.82 5.07 4.46
CA THR A 37 13.84 5.80 3.67
C THR A 37 12.46 5.72 4.30
N TRP A 38 11.69 6.76 4.11
CA TRP A 38 10.27 6.80 4.43
C TRP A 38 9.51 7.41 3.26
N GLY A 39 8.24 7.07 3.11
CA GLY A 39 7.49 7.51 1.96
C GLY A 39 5.99 7.42 2.13
N ILE A 40 5.30 8.05 1.18
CA ILE A 40 3.84 8.01 1.06
C ILE A 40 3.49 7.09 -0.10
N ASN A 41 2.60 6.15 0.17
CA ASN A 41 2.15 5.16 -0.81
C ASN A 41 0.77 5.53 -1.34
N LYS A 42 0.65 5.58 -2.66
CA LYS A 42 -0.61 5.59 -3.39
C LYS A 42 -0.83 4.22 -4.01
N ASN A 43 -2.00 3.64 -3.82
CA ASN A 43 -2.26 2.29 -4.33
C ASN A 43 -3.72 2.10 -4.75
N THR A 44 -3.96 1.03 -5.51
CA THR A 44 -5.30 0.71 -6.03
C THR A 44 -6.30 0.33 -4.96
N SER A 45 -5.81 -0.15 -3.81
CA SER A 45 -6.67 -0.62 -2.70
C SER A 45 -6.79 0.39 -1.56
N GLY A 46 -6.08 1.53 -1.58
CA GLY A 46 -6.03 2.46 -0.43
C GLY A 46 -6.59 3.87 -0.70
N GLY A 47 -6.86 4.23 -1.93
CA GLY A 47 -7.30 5.57 -2.30
C GLY A 47 -6.15 6.55 -2.58
N LEU A 48 -6.36 7.87 -2.36
CA LEU A 48 -5.40 8.91 -2.76
C LEU A 48 -4.09 8.82 -1.94
N ILE A 49 -4.21 8.62 -0.63
CA ILE A 49 -3.10 8.30 0.27
C ILE A 49 -3.42 6.93 0.84
N GLY A 50 -2.75 5.90 0.33
CA GLY A 50 -2.96 4.52 0.77
C GLY A 50 -2.32 4.24 2.12
N GLY A 51 -1.17 4.89 2.40
CA GLY A 51 -0.47 4.70 3.65
C GLY A 51 0.95 5.27 3.67
N ILE A 52 1.68 4.89 4.73
CA ILE A 52 3.05 5.33 4.99
C ILE A 52 3.96 4.10 4.98
N VAL A 53 5.15 4.26 4.43
CA VAL A 53 6.18 3.23 4.31
C VAL A 53 7.44 3.70 5.01
N PHE A 54 8.06 2.81 5.78
CA PHE A 54 9.39 2.97 6.34
C PHE A 54 10.24 1.79 5.89
N LYS A 55 11.46 2.04 5.43
CA LYS A 55 12.35 1.01 4.93
C LYS A 55 13.77 1.29 5.38
N LYS A 56 14.43 0.27 5.90
CA LYS A 56 15.86 0.27 6.20
C LYS A 56 16.54 -0.75 5.30
N ALA A 57 17.55 -0.32 4.55
CA ALA A 57 18.36 -1.19 3.72
C ALA A 57 19.80 -1.22 4.23
N ARG A 58 20.46 -2.36 4.08
CA ARG A 58 21.86 -2.61 4.40
C ARG A 58 22.55 -3.24 3.21
N LYS A 59 23.68 -2.71 2.80
CA LYS A 59 24.49 -3.25 1.73
C LYS A 59 25.07 -4.61 2.13
N LEU A 60 24.84 -5.63 1.34
CA LEU A 60 25.47 -6.96 1.50
C LEU A 60 26.68 -7.09 0.59
N ASN A 61 26.51 -6.64 -0.65
CA ASN A 61 27.58 -6.61 -1.66
C ASN A 61 27.25 -5.52 -2.70
N ASP A 62 28.03 -5.43 -3.77
CA ASP A 62 27.90 -4.37 -4.80
C ASP A 62 26.59 -4.35 -5.57
N ARG A 63 25.80 -5.41 -5.50
CA ARG A 63 24.54 -5.54 -6.22
C ARG A 63 23.33 -5.81 -5.33
N TRP A 64 23.53 -6.27 -4.10
CA TRP A 64 22.44 -6.70 -3.24
C TRP A 64 22.39 -5.92 -1.95
N LEU A 65 21.20 -5.46 -1.62
CA LEU A 65 20.87 -4.92 -0.31
C LEU A 65 19.89 -5.86 0.40
N GLU A 66 20.04 -5.96 1.69
CA GLU A 66 19.07 -6.55 2.60
C GLU A 66 18.17 -5.47 3.12
N THR A 67 16.86 -5.73 3.12
CA THR A 67 15.88 -4.70 3.47
C THR A 67 14.90 -5.18 4.53
N PHE A 68 14.57 -4.25 5.43
CA PHE A 68 13.51 -4.39 6.42
C PHE A 68 12.53 -3.25 6.22
N GLY A 69 11.25 -3.57 6.06
CA GLY A 69 10.18 -2.61 5.81
C GLY A 69 9.06 -2.70 6.84
N LEU A 70 8.46 -1.54 7.12
CA LEU A 70 7.20 -1.42 7.84
C LEU A 70 6.26 -0.57 6.97
N GLU A 71 5.12 -1.12 6.63
CA GLU A 71 4.08 -0.40 5.89
C GLU A 71 2.80 -0.34 6.73
N LEU A 72 2.24 0.86 6.86
CA LEU A 72 0.95 1.12 7.51
C LEU A 72 -0.03 1.58 6.44
N MET A 73 -0.99 0.74 6.08
CA MET A 73 -1.87 0.94 4.93
C MET A 73 -3.33 0.87 5.30
N ASN A 74 -4.14 1.70 4.64
CA ASN A 74 -5.59 1.56 4.63
C ASN A 74 -5.98 0.75 3.38
N VAL A 75 -6.72 -0.33 3.57
CA VAL A 75 -7.20 -1.19 2.49
C VAL A 75 -8.71 -1.02 2.35
N LYS A 76 -9.17 -0.74 1.15
CA LYS A 76 -10.59 -0.51 0.82
C LYS A 76 -11.14 -1.70 0.04
N HIS A 77 -12.44 -1.90 0.18
CA HIS A 77 -13.14 -2.85 -0.67
C HIS A 77 -13.30 -2.28 -2.09
N PRO A 78 -13.13 -3.08 -3.17
CA PRO A 78 -13.24 -2.57 -4.54
C PRO A 78 -14.59 -1.94 -4.88
N GLN A 79 -15.66 -2.32 -4.18
CA GLN A 79 -17.02 -1.81 -4.40
C GLN A 79 -17.41 -0.67 -3.46
N GLU A 80 -16.47 -0.11 -2.69
CA GLU A 80 -16.75 1.06 -1.87
C GLU A 80 -17.07 2.28 -2.72
N VAL A 81 -18.28 2.80 -2.56
CA VAL A 81 -18.73 4.03 -3.22
C VAL A 81 -19.12 5.04 -2.17
N ARG A 82 -18.54 6.23 -2.26
CA ARG A 82 -18.93 7.36 -1.41
C ARG A 82 -20.25 7.94 -1.89
N ARG A 83 -21.13 8.21 -0.95
CA ARG A 83 -22.42 8.88 -1.16
C ARG A 83 -22.52 10.09 -0.26
N ASN A 84 -23.31 11.07 -0.69
CA ASN A 84 -23.65 12.22 0.14
C ASN A 84 -24.93 11.92 0.90
N SER A 85 -24.94 12.30 2.17
CA SER A 85 -26.15 12.32 2.99
C SER A 85 -27.14 13.32 2.44
N SER A 86 -28.40 12.92 2.31
CA SER A 86 -29.51 13.83 1.96
C SER A 86 -29.82 14.81 3.09
N ALA A 87 -29.51 14.45 4.34
CA ALA A 87 -29.81 15.26 5.51
C ALA A 87 -28.75 16.35 5.77
N THR A 88 -27.46 16.05 5.54
CA THR A 88 -26.36 16.94 5.94
C THR A 88 -25.43 17.33 4.80
N GLY A 89 -25.48 16.62 3.66
CA GLY A 89 -24.50 16.75 2.58
C GLY A 89 -23.14 16.09 2.85
N ASN A 90 -22.89 15.57 4.04
CA ASN A 90 -21.62 14.91 4.39
C ASN A 90 -21.48 13.58 3.66
N PHE A 91 -20.23 13.17 3.43
CA PHE A 91 -19.93 11.89 2.80
C PHE A 91 -20.02 10.72 3.77
N PHE A 92 -20.51 9.60 3.29
CA PHE A 92 -20.45 8.30 3.94
C PHE A 92 -20.28 7.18 2.91
N ILE A 93 -19.93 5.97 3.37
CA ILE A 93 -19.80 4.79 2.51
C ILE A 93 -20.96 3.85 2.85
N TYR A 94 -21.91 3.76 1.93
CA TYR A 94 -23.08 2.90 2.14
C TYR A 94 -22.71 1.43 2.06
N GLY A 95 -23.22 0.63 2.99
CA GLY A 95 -22.98 -0.81 3.02
C GLY A 95 -21.62 -1.23 3.58
N LYS A 96 -20.82 -0.30 4.10
CA LYS A 96 -19.55 -0.62 4.73
C LYS A 96 -19.75 -0.94 6.20
N SER A 97 -19.30 -2.14 6.63
CA SER A 97 -19.32 -2.54 8.05
C SER A 97 -18.00 -2.31 8.77
N ASP A 98 -16.88 -2.53 8.07
CA ASP A 98 -15.58 -2.48 8.70
C ASP A 98 -14.52 -1.77 7.84
N TYR A 99 -13.54 -1.15 8.50
CA TYR A 99 -12.28 -0.76 7.93
C TYR A 99 -11.26 -1.89 8.01
N LEU A 100 -10.36 -1.97 7.04
CA LEU A 100 -9.18 -2.82 7.11
C LEU A 100 -7.93 -1.93 7.10
N TYR A 101 -7.19 -1.92 8.20
CA TYR A 101 -5.86 -1.34 8.27
C TYR A 101 -4.83 -2.48 8.24
N ALA A 102 -3.92 -2.44 7.28
CA ALA A 102 -2.87 -3.43 7.13
C ALA A 102 -1.55 -2.89 7.71
N ILE A 103 -0.99 -3.62 8.67
CA ILE A 103 0.35 -3.41 9.19
C ILE A 103 1.21 -4.52 8.59
N ARG A 104 2.14 -4.18 7.70
CA ARG A 104 3.00 -5.13 7.00
C ARG A 104 4.42 -5.00 7.50
N LEU A 105 4.97 -6.09 7.99
CA LEU A 105 6.40 -6.23 8.24
C LEU A 105 7.00 -6.95 7.04
N GLN A 106 8.06 -6.42 6.48
CA GLN A 106 8.67 -6.93 5.25
C GLN A 106 10.15 -7.20 5.47
N TYR A 107 10.58 -8.37 5.05
CA TYR A 107 11.97 -8.71 4.85
C TYR A 107 12.20 -8.91 3.35
N GLY A 108 13.23 -8.28 2.81
CA GLY A 108 13.44 -8.29 1.38
C GLY A 108 14.88 -8.23 0.94
N ARG A 109 15.02 -8.33 -0.36
CA ARG A 109 16.28 -8.15 -1.09
C ARG A 109 16.05 -7.18 -2.24
N ASP A 110 16.93 -6.18 -2.32
CA ASP A 110 16.96 -5.25 -3.43
C ASP A 110 18.17 -5.57 -4.30
N LEU A 111 17.91 -5.83 -5.58
CA LEU A 111 18.94 -6.03 -6.59
C LEU A 111 19.16 -4.73 -7.35
N ILE A 112 20.37 -4.18 -7.31
CA ILE A 112 20.76 -3.02 -8.10
C ILE A 112 20.92 -3.48 -9.55
N LEU A 113 19.99 -3.04 -10.40
CA LEU A 113 20.02 -3.28 -11.84
C LEU A 113 20.97 -2.31 -12.54
N PHE A 114 20.80 -1.01 -12.21
CA PHE A 114 21.62 0.06 -12.77
C PHE A 114 22.11 0.96 -11.63
N LYS A 115 23.43 1.11 -11.53
CA LYS A 115 24.03 2.06 -10.58
C LYS A 115 23.99 3.47 -11.16
N LYS A 116 23.87 4.43 -10.29
CA LYS A 116 23.90 5.85 -10.62
C LYS A 116 25.29 6.27 -11.11
N ALA A 117 25.36 6.99 -12.23
CA ALA A 117 26.59 7.59 -12.68
C ALA A 117 27.05 8.72 -11.73
N PRO A 118 28.38 9.00 -11.62
CA PRO A 118 28.91 9.94 -10.63
C PRO A 118 28.38 11.37 -10.74
N GLN A 119 28.03 11.81 -11.94
CA GLN A 119 27.61 13.22 -12.18
C GLN A 119 26.12 13.40 -12.37
N GLN A 120 25.43 12.45 -13.00
CA GLN A 120 23.98 12.47 -13.20
C GLN A 120 23.48 11.04 -13.49
N GLY A 121 22.27 10.74 -13.11
CA GLY A 121 21.65 9.45 -13.41
C GLY A 121 20.63 9.01 -12.38
N ALA A 122 19.95 7.94 -12.70
CA ALA A 122 19.04 7.24 -11.80
C ALA A 122 19.66 5.90 -11.38
N GLU A 123 19.53 5.53 -10.12
CA GLU A 123 19.76 4.16 -9.67
C GLU A 123 18.45 3.39 -9.77
N ILE A 124 18.50 2.21 -10.38
CA ILE A 124 17.32 1.36 -10.53
C ILE A 124 17.55 0.06 -9.76
N LYS A 125 16.64 -0.25 -8.86
CA LYS A 125 16.68 -1.48 -8.07
C LYS A 125 15.42 -2.31 -8.32
N ALA A 126 15.58 -3.62 -8.45
CA ALA A 126 14.47 -4.57 -8.36
C ALA A 126 14.32 -5.00 -6.90
N ILE A 127 13.11 -4.95 -6.39
CA ILE A 127 12.76 -5.24 -5.00
C ILE A 127 11.92 -6.50 -4.95
N PHE A 128 12.30 -7.41 -4.06
CA PHE A 128 11.51 -8.57 -3.69
C PHE A 128 11.44 -8.63 -2.18
N ALA A 129 10.23 -8.61 -1.63
CA ALA A 129 10.02 -8.67 -0.19
C ALA A 129 8.83 -9.54 0.15
N LEU A 130 8.89 -10.13 1.33
CA LEU A 130 7.82 -10.92 1.90
C LEU A 130 7.81 -10.76 3.43
N GLY A 131 6.68 -11.06 4.04
CA GLY A 131 6.60 -11.03 5.49
C GLY A 131 5.19 -11.16 6.04
N PRO A 132 5.05 -11.13 7.37
CA PRO A 132 3.75 -11.16 8.01
C PRO A 132 2.99 -9.85 7.79
N SER A 133 1.65 -10.00 7.65
CA SER A 133 0.69 -8.90 7.67
C SER A 133 -0.23 -9.05 8.86
N ILE A 134 -0.54 -7.95 9.51
CA ILE A 134 -1.55 -7.87 10.57
C ILE A 134 -2.67 -6.99 10.04
N GLY A 135 -3.83 -7.61 9.79
CA GLY A 135 -5.05 -6.89 9.45
C GLY A 135 -5.78 -6.45 10.71
N VAL A 136 -5.91 -5.15 10.91
CA VAL A 136 -6.73 -4.57 11.97
C VAL A 136 -8.08 -4.23 11.35
N VAL A 137 -9.10 -5.01 11.70
CA VAL A 137 -10.47 -4.87 11.20
C VAL A 137 -11.26 -4.10 12.25
N ALA A 138 -11.56 -2.85 11.98
CA ALA A 138 -12.23 -1.94 12.90
C ALA A 138 -13.63 -1.60 12.37
N PRO A 139 -14.68 -1.62 13.23
CA PRO A 139 -16.04 -1.30 12.81
C PRO A 139 -16.14 0.11 12.22
N TYR A 140 -16.93 0.23 11.16
CA TYR A 140 -17.21 1.50 10.49
C TYR A 140 -18.38 2.17 11.19
N TYR A 141 -18.12 3.27 11.89
CA TYR A 141 -19.13 4.06 12.56
C TYR A 141 -19.79 5.06 11.62
N VAL A 142 -21.11 5.18 11.73
CA VAL A 142 -21.92 6.19 11.05
C VAL A 142 -22.61 7.09 12.08
N GLU A 143 -22.79 8.35 11.70
CA GLU A 143 -23.68 9.26 12.39
C GLU A 143 -25.06 9.15 11.75
N TYR A 144 -26.09 8.95 12.55
CA TYR A 144 -27.45 8.85 12.05
C TYR A 144 -28.45 9.51 12.96
N TYR A 145 -29.60 9.85 12.40
CA TYR A 145 -30.72 10.51 13.06
C TYR A 145 -31.87 9.51 13.21
N PRO A 146 -32.09 8.94 14.41
CA PRO A 146 -33.15 7.95 14.60
C PRO A 146 -34.56 8.56 14.48
N ASP A 147 -34.68 9.85 14.73
CA ASP A 147 -35.91 10.62 14.54
C ASP A 147 -35.77 11.54 13.32
N GLN A 148 -36.86 11.71 12.58
CA GLN A 148 -36.89 12.60 11.40
C GLN A 148 -36.78 14.10 11.78
N SER A 149 -36.78 14.41 13.07
CA SER A 149 -36.65 15.79 13.58
C SER A 149 -35.22 16.32 13.51
N GLY A 150 -34.23 15.45 13.32
CA GLY A 150 -32.81 15.82 13.26
C GLY A 150 -32.22 16.34 14.57
N ARG A 151 -32.95 16.21 15.68
CA ARG A 151 -32.53 16.75 17.01
C ARG A 151 -31.56 15.86 17.74
N VAL A 152 -31.62 14.55 17.49
CA VAL A 152 -30.76 13.56 18.15
C VAL A 152 -29.83 12.94 17.11
N THR A 153 -28.54 13.10 17.31
CA THR A 153 -27.50 12.45 16.50
C THR A 153 -26.91 11.29 17.30
N LEU A 154 -27.02 10.09 16.80
CA LEU A 154 -26.40 8.91 17.38
C LEU A 154 -25.23 8.43 16.51
N ARG A 155 -24.27 7.78 17.12
CA ARG A 155 -23.17 7.08 16.45
C ARG A 155 -23.20 5.62 16.81
N SER A 156 -23.19 4.78 15.81
CA SER A 156 -23.09 3.33 15.99
C SER A 156 -22.29 2.72 14.85
N PRO A 157 -21.77 1.49 15.03
CA PRO A 157 -21.34 0.70 13.91
C PRO A 157 -22.46 0.63 12.86
N TRP A 158 -22.07 0.66 11.57
CA TRP A 158 -23.05 0.58 10.51
C TRP A 158 -23.82 -0.76 10.59
N ASP A 159 -25.14 -0.68 10.49
CA ASP A 159 -26.05 -1.82 10.48
C ASP A 159 -26.99 -1.69 9.28
N PRO A 160 -27.34 -2.80 8.57
CA PRO A 160 -28.28 -2.78 7.46
C PRO A 160 -29.67 -2.27 7.79
N SER A 161 -30.05 -2.26 9.07
CA SER A 161 -31.35 -1.75 9.56
C SER A 161 -31.45 -0.23 9.57
N ILE A 162 -30.30 0.49 9.50
CA ILE A 162 -30.27 1.95 9.47
C ILE A 162 -30.71 2.42 8.08
N ASP A 163 -31.80 3.18 8.02
CA ASP A 163 -32.28 3.76 6.76
C ASP A 163 -31.25 4.73 6.20
N ILE A 164 -31.01 4.64 4.89
CA ILE A 164 -30.05 5.50 4.17
C ILE A 164 -30.41 6.99 4.32
N GLY A 165 -31.69 7.31 4.42
CA GLY A 165 -32.18 8.67 4.63
C GLY A 165 -31.86 9.25 6.00
N GLN A 166 -31.59 8.39 6.98
CA GLN A 166 -31.25 8.77 8.35
C GLN A 166 -29.76 8.97 8.57
N ILE A 167 -28.91 8.52 7.62
CA ILE A 167 -27.45 8.63 7.76
C ILE A 167 -27.02 10.08 7.55
N GLY A 168 -26.43 10.69 8.57
CA GLY A 168 -25.88 12.04 8.54
C GLY A 168 -24.44 12.11 8.02
N GLY A 169 -23.65 11.03 8.16
CA GLY A 169 -22.27 11.02 7.72
C GLY A 169 -21.46 9.87 8.31
N THR A 170 -20.14 9.91 8.11
CA THR A 170 -19.20 8.98 8.76
C THR A 170 -18.99 9.40 10.21
N GLY A 171 -18.75 8.43 11.11
CA GLY A 171 -18.26 8.67 12.45
C GLY A 171 -16.87 9.34 12.47
N ARG A 172 -16.30 9.48 13.66
CA ARG A 172 -14.97 10.11 13.82
C ARG A 172 -13.86 9.24 13.24
N VAL A 173 -12.78 9.90 12.88
CA VAL A 173 -11.55 9.21 12.43
C VAL A 173 -11.04 8.33 13.56
N PHE A 174 -10.75 7.06 13.25
CA PHE A 174 -10.31 6.02 14.20
C PHE A 174 -11.35 5.62 15.28
N GLU A 175 -12.60 6.04 15.15
CA GLU A 175 -13.69 5.52 15.96
C GLU A 175 -13.82 4.00 15.73
N GLY A 176 -14.02 3.22 16.79
CA GLY A 176 -14.08 1.76 16.70
C GLY A 176 -12.72 1.02 16.74
N LEU A 177 -11.57 1.70 16.78
CA LEU A 177 -10.30 1.01 16.92
C LEU A 177 -10.18 0.17 18.19
N GLY A 178 -10.83 0.57 19.28
CA GLY A 178 -10.87 -0.21 20.52
C GLY A 178 -11.65 -1.52 20.42
N GLU A 179 -12.51 -1.65 19.41
CA GLU A 179 -13.33 -2.83 19.13
C GLU A 179 -12.79 -3.66 17.96
N SER A 180 -11.59 -3.32 17.50
CA SER A 180 -10.99 -3.94 16.33
C SER A 180 -10.65 -5.42 16.55
N LYS A 181 -10.78 -6.20 15.47
CA LYS A 181 -10.39 -7.61 15.41
C LYS A 181 -9.08 -7.73 14.66
N ILE A 182 -8.14 -8.51 15.19
CA ILE A 182 -6.86 -8.77 14.55
C ILE A 182 -6.98 -10.02 13.67
N VAL A 183 -6.54 -9.91 12.43
CA VAL A 183 -6.50 -11.01 11.47
C VAL A 183 -5.08 -11.16 10.95
N PRO A 184 -4.40 -12.27 11.24
CA PRO A 184 -3.05 -12.52 10.74
C PRO A 184 -3.08 -12.84 9.24
N GLY A 185 -2.00 -12.49 8.56
CA GLY A 185 -1.81 -12.71 7.14
C GLY A 185 -0.35 -12.70 6.74
N LEU A 186 -0.12 -12.78 5.45
CA LEU A 186 1.20 -12.70 4.81
C LEU A 186 1.12 -11.69 3.67
N ASN A 187 2.25 -11.06 3.36
CA ASN A 187 2.38 -10.21 2.19
C ASN A 187 3.58 -10.62 1.33
N ILE A 188 3.43 -10.43 0.02
CA ILE A 188 4.49 -10.61 -0.97
C ILE A 188 4.51 -9.38 -1.85
N LYS A 189 5.71 -8.83 -2.09
CA LYS A 189 5.93 -7.60 -2.84
C LYS A 189 6.99 -7.80 -3.90
N ALA A 190 6.72 -7.29 -5.10
CA ALA A 190 7.69 -7.16 -6.18
C ALA A 190 7.58 -5.75 -6.77
N ALA A 191 8.72 -5.03 -6.89
CA ALA A 191 8.72 -3.65 -7.32
C ALA A 191 10.00 -3.25 -8.05
N LEU A 192 9.92 -2.12 -8.74
CA LEU A 192 11.06 -1.37 -9.24
C LEU A 192 11.17 -0.05 -8.47
N ASN A 193 12.36 0.24 -8.01
CA ASN A 193 12.69 1.47 -7.32
C ASN A 193 13.56 2.34 -8.21
N PHE A 194 13.20 3.61 -8.34
CA PHE A 194 13.88 4.61 -9.15
C PHE A 194 14.34 5.73 -8.24
N GLU A 195 15.64 5.81 -8.02
CA GLU A 195 16.25 6.87 -7.26
C GLU A 195 16.74 7.98 -8.19
N LEU A 196 16.27 9.19 -7.98
CA LEU A 196 16.49 10.35 -8.86
C LEU A 196 17.41 11.43 -8.25
N GLY A 197 17.71 11.37 -6.96
CA GLY A 197 18.44 12.44 -6.26
C GLY A 197 19.86 12.65 -6.80
N THR A 198 20.35 13.90 -6.83
CA THR A 198 21.73 14.25 -7.17
C THR A 198 22.64 14.30 -5.96
N ILE A 199 22.11 14.43 -4.75
CA ILE A 199 22.85 14.56 -3.50
C ILE A 199 23.23 13.14 -3.02
N LYS A 200 24.53 12.94 -2.80
CA LYS A 200 25.07 11.60 -2.45
C LYS A 200 24.57 11.05 -1.11
N SER A 201 24.31 11.91 -0.13
CA SER A 201 23.84 11.53 1.21
C SER A 201 22.31 11.40 1.33
N GLN A 202 21.56 11.87 0.34
CA GLN A 202 20.10 11.85 0.34
C GLN A 202 19.58 10.90 -0.73
N VAL A 203 18.49 10.22 -0.41
CA VAL A 203 17.82 9.28 -1.29
C VAL A 203 16.41 9.79 -1.55
N THR A 204 16.12 10.14 -2.80
CA THR A 204 14.79 10.59 -3.19
C THR A 204 14.39 9.89 -4.47
N GLY A 205 13.16 9.44 -4.55
CA GLY A 205 12.69 8.76 -5.74
C GLY A 205 11.29 8.20 -5.61
N PHE A 206 10.98 7.26 -6.47
CA PHE A 206 9.72 6.54 -6.42
C PHE A 206 9.92 5.04 -6.59
N GLU A 207 9.02 4.28 -6.02
CA GLU A 207 8.95 2.84 -6.10
C GLU A 207 7.58 2.46 -6.66
N ALA A 208 7.55 1.68 -7.73
CA ALA A 208 6.32 1.20 -8.35
C ALA A 208 6.33 -0.32 -8.43
N GLY A 209 5.20 -0.95 -8.11
CA GLY A 209 5.17 -2.39 -8.08
C GLY A 209 3.81 -3.00 -7.78
N PHE A 210 3.89 -4.28 -7.49
CA PHE A 210 2.77 -5.14 -7.17
C PHE A 210 2.97 -5.76 -5.79
N LEU A 211 1.91 -5.81 -5.01
CA LEU A 211 1.87 -6.41 -3.68
C LEU A 211 0.60 -7.24 -3.54
N VAL A 212 0.70 -8.35 -2.86
CA VAL A 212 -0.45 -9.19 -2.50
C VAL A 212 -0.46 -9.40 -0.99
N ASP A 213 -1.56 -9.02 -0.34
CA ASP A 213 -1.86 -9.45 1.02
C ASP A 213 -2.76 -10.69 0.99
N MET A 214 -2.45 -11.66 1.84
CA MET A 214 -3.22 -12.89 2.03
C MET A 214 -3.52 -13.05 3.52
N TYR A 215 -4.79 -12.99 3.89
CA TYR A 215 -5.23 -13.13 5.28
C TYR A 215 -5.75 -14.54 5.55
N SER A 216 -5.66 -14.98 6.80
CA SER A 216 -6.08 -16.33 7.24
C SER A 216 -7.59 -16.60 7.09
N LYS A 217 -8.39 -15.53 7.00
CA LYS A 217 -9.83 -15.59 6.77
C LYS A 217 -10.29 -14.46 5.87
N LYS A 218 -11.48 -14.58 5.31
CA LYS A 218 -12.14 -13.49 4.58
C LYS A 218 -12.36 -12.30 5.52
N ILE A 219 -12.04 -11.09 5.03
CA ILE A 219 -12.26 -9.84 5.75
C ILE A 219 -13.61 -9.28 5.31
N GLU A 220 -14.53 -9.21 6.24
CA GLU A 220 -15.86 -8.66 6.00
C GLU A 220 -15.82 -7.15 6.12
N MET A 221 -15.71 -6.46 4.97
CA MET A 221 -15.75 -5.01 4.91
C MET A 221 -17.11 -4.49 4.45
N MET A 222 -17.83 -5.31 3.69
CA MET A 222 -19.16 -4.98 3.15
C MET A 222 -20.04 -6.22 3.18
N PRO A 223 -20.96 -6.40 4.14
CA PRO A 223 -21.76 -7.63 4.33
C PRO A 223 -22.58 -8.01 3.10
N THR A 224 -23.06 -7.02 2.36
CA THR A 224 -23.94 -7.22 1.19
C THR A 224 -23.19 -7.61 -0.08
N THR A 225 -21.87 -7.73 -0.03
CA THR A 225 -21.02 -8.00 -1.20
C THR A 225 -20.09 -9.19 -0.97
N LYS A 226 -19.38 -9.58 -2.04
CA LYS A 226 -18.37 -10.65 -1.93
C LYS A 226 -17.14 -10.14 -1.20
N ASN A 227 -16.87 -10.67 -0.03
CA ASN A 227 -15.68 -10.35 0.75
C ASN A 227 -14.50 -11.27 0.41
N TYR A 228 -13.29 -10.77 0.57
CA TYR A 228 -12.05 -11.41 0.11
C TYR A 228 -11.09 -11.66 1.29
N SER A 229 -10.21 -12.64 1.09
CA SER A 229 -9.04 -12.90 1.97
C SER A 229 -7.72 -12.52 1.29
N VAL A 230 -7.75 -12.24 -0.02
CA VAL A 230 -6.58 -11.89 -0.82
C VAL A 230 -6.81 -10.52 -1.47
N PHE A 231 -5.85 -9.63 -1.30
CA PHE A 231 -5.91 -8.25 -1.79
C PHE A 231 -4.69 -7.95 -2.68
N PRO A 232 -4.82 -8.14 -4.00
CA PRO A 232 -3.80 -7.72 -4.95
C PRO A 232 -3.82 -6.20 -5.09
N THR A 233 -2.66 -5.58 -5.06
CA THR A 233 -2.50 -4.14 -5.03
C THR A 233 -1.39 -3.71 -5.98
N LEU A 234 -1.68 -2.79 -6.89
CA LEU A 234 -0.67 -2.01 -7.60
C LEU A 234 -0.40 -0.74 -6.80
N PHE A 235 0.86 -0.36 -6.67
CA PHE A 235 1.22 0.80 -5.87
C PHE A 235 2.31 1.66 -6.50
N LEU A 236 2.32 2.91 -6.08
CA LEU A 236 3.36 3.90 -6.32
C LEU A 236 3.69 4.56 -4.98
N THR A 237 4.94 4.45 -4.55
CA THR A 237 5.45 5.09 -3.33
C THR A 237 6.43 6.19 -3.71
N LEU A 238 6.19 7.40 -3.23
CA LEU A 238 7.18 8.48 -3.25
C LEU A 238 7.96 8.41 -1.94
N PHE A 239 9.26 8.35 -2.02
CA PHE A 239 10.10 8.20 -0.83
C PHE A 239 11.21 9.23 -0.76
N TYR A 240 11.62 9.50 0.48
CA TYR A 240 12.76 10.31 0.85
C TYR A 240 13.54 9.62 1.96
N GLY A 241 14.86 9.81 2.00
CA GLY A 241 15.69 9.23 3.03
C GLY A 241 17.14 9.68 3.01
N ASN A 242 17.93 9.05 3.87
CA ASN A 242 19.34 9.33 4.04
C ASN A 242 20.17 8.05 3.96
N ARG A 243 21.41 8.21 3.52
CA ARG A 243 22.45 7.17 3.47
C ARG A 243 23.56 7.44 4.47
N LYS A 244 24.11 6.34 5.00
CA LYS A 244 25.31 6.33 5.87
C LYS A 244 26.29 5.26 5.42
#